data_13e1aac85d3f47e3aab05733a7052d43
#
_entry.id   13e1aac85d3f47e3aab05733a7052d43
#
_cell.length_a   1.000
_cell.length_b   1.000
_cell.length_c   1.000
_cell.angle_alpha   90.00
_cell.angle_beta   90.00
_cell.angle_gamma   90.00
#
_symmetry.space_group_name_H-M   'P 1'
#
loop_
_entity.id
_entity.type
_entity.pdbx_description
1 polymer ?
#
loop_
_entity_poly.entity_id
_entity_poly.type
_entity_poly.pdbx_seq_one_letter_code
_entity_poly.pdbx_strand_id
1 'polypeptide(L)'
;MRAILEGIKVLDFTRVLSGPTATRYLLEMGAEVVKVEAPTSGDLTRNSVTQINGRSGYFATHNRGKRSICVNLKDDRGIKLIRSITDDFDVIVENFTPGTMERLGLGWEELSATNSKLIMCSISGFGQTGPLSDLPGYDGTAQAYAGVGSLNGELGGAPVPIGVPVGDVLTGTNA
;
A
#
# COMPACT_ATOMS: atom_id res chain seq x y z
N MET A 1 -15.07 23.80 8.72
CA MET A 1 -13.67 23.53 9.18
C MET A 1 -12.91 22.98 7.99
N ARG A 2 -11.71 23.45 7.76
CA ARG A 2 -10.81 22.91 6.74
C ARG A 2 -10.30 21.55 7.19
N ALA A 3 -10.22 20.56 6.30
CA ALA A 3 -9.66 19.25 6.65
C ALA A 3 -8.15 19.37 6.90
N ILE A 4 -7.59 18.50 7.76
CA ILE A 4 -6.18 18.58 8.20
C ILE A 4 -5.23 18.47 7.01
N LEU A 5 -5.52 17.58 6.04
CA LEU A 5 -4.69 17.33 4.86
C LEU A 5 -5.28 17.94 3.58
N GLU A 6 -6.15 18.95 3.70
CA GLU A 6 -6.71 19.64 2.53
C GLU A 6 -5.61 20.28 1.68
N GLY A 7 -5.55 19.90 0.40
CA GLY A 7 -4.54 20.33 -0.57
C GLY A 7 -3.35 19.40 -0.70
N ILE A 8 -3.21 18.39 0.15
CA ILE A 8 -2.18 17.34 0.01
C ILE A 8 -2.63 16.32 -1.04
N LYS A 9 -1.74 15.97 -1.95
CA LYS A 9 -1.97 15.01 -3.03
C LYS A 9 -1.11 13.76 -2.86
N VAL A 10 -1.75 12.59 -2.91
CA VAL A 10 -1.13 11.28 -2.69
C VAL A 10 -1.22 10.43 -3.94
N LEU A 11 -0.11 9.95 -4.45
CA LEU A 11 -0.03 8.94 -5.51
C LEU A 11 0.11 7.56 -4.85
N ASP A 12 -0.90 6.73 -5.02
CA ASP A 12 -1.08 5.47 -4.30
C ASP A 12 -0.80 4.27 -5.20
N PHE A 13 0.36 3.62 -5.05
CA PHE A 13 0.73 2.37 -5.73
C PHE A 13 0.37 1.12 -4.93
N THR A 14 -0.25 1.28 -3.77
CA THR A 14 -0.46 0.20 -2.83
C THR A 14 -1.48 -0.83 -3.31
N ARG A 15 -1.41 -2.04 -2.74
CA ARG A 15 -2.29 -3.16 -3.05
C ARG A 15 -2.72 -3.87 -1.76
N VAL A 16 -3.77 -4.62 -1.82
CA VAL A 16 -4.31 -5.53 -0.82
C VAL A 16 -4.83 -4.78 0.41
N LEU A 17 -4.04 -4.58 1.49
CA LEU A 17 -4.60 -4.12 2.76
C LEU A 17 -3.78 -3.02 3.45
N SER A 18 -2.54 -3.29 3.85
CA SER A 18 -1.75 -2.35 4.68
C SER A 18 -1.63 -0.96 4.04
N GLY A 19 -1.08 -0.89 2.84
CA GLY A 19 -0.94 0.37 2.12
C GLY A 19 -2.28 1.03 1.75
N PRO A 20 -3.27 0.30 1.20
CA PRO A 20 -4.60 0.88 0.96
C PRO A 20 -5.28 1.43 2.22
N THR A 21 -5.01 0.85 3.40
CA THR A 21 -5.48 1.38 4.68
C THR A 21 -4.83 2.71 5.01
N ALA A 22 -3.50 2.81 4.87
CA ALA A 22 -2.77 4.06 5.08
C ALA A 22 -3.31 5.18 4.18
N THR A 23 -3.38 4.94 2.86
CA THR A 23 -3.84 5.97 1.91
C THR A 23 -5.32 6.30 2.05
N ARG A 24 -6.15 5.37 2.56
CA ARG A 24 -7.53 5.67 2.94
C ARG A 24 -7.60 6.65 4.12
N TYR A 25 -6.77 6.48 5.14
CA TYR A 25 -6.74 7.40 6.26
C TYR A 25 -6.28 8.80 5.84
N LEU A 26 -5.27 8.90 4.97
CA LEU A 26 -4.88 10.20 4.41
C LEU A 26 -6.04 10.86 3.67
N LEU A 27 -6.80 10.09 2.87
CA LEU A 27 -8.00 10.59 2.20
C LEU A 27 -9.09 11.03 3.18
N GLU A 28 -9.38 10.23 4.22
CA GLU A 28 -10.38 10.55 5.24
C GLU A 28 -9.99 11.80 6.06
N MET A 29 -8.69 12.12 6.14
CA MET A 29 -8.17 13.37 6.70
C MET A 29 -8.17 14.56 5.72
N GLY A 30 -8.58 14.34 4.48
CA GLY A 30 -8.79 15.41 3.49
C GLY A 30 -7.79 15.46 2.35
N ALA A 31 -6.84 14.54 2.25
CA ALA A 31 -5.94 14.44 1.11
C ALA A 31 -6.68 14.00 -0.17
N GLU A 32 -6.18 14.41 -1.32
CA GLU A 32 -6.58 13.85 -2.62
C GLU A 32 -5.72 12.62 -2.92
N VAL A 33 -6.36 11.46 -3.11
CA VAL A 33 -5.64 10.21 -3.39
C VAL A 33 -5.95 9.71 -4.79
N VAL A 34 -4.89 9.48 -5.58
CA VAL A 34 -4.95 8.87 -6.90
C VAL A 34 -4.27 7.51 -6.86
N LYS A 35 -5.06 6.46 -7.00
CA LYS A 35 -4.58 5.07 -7.01
C LYS A 35 -4.13 4.66 -8.41
N VAL A 36 -2.90 4.16 -8.51
CA VAL A 36 -2.34 3.59 -9.73
C VAL A 36 -2.61 2.10 -9.78
N GLU A 37 -3.32 1.64 -10.79
CA GLU A 37 -3.71 0.24 -10.94
C GLU A 37 -3.19 -0.35 -12.25
N ALA A 38 -2.86 -1.64 -12.22
CA ALA A 38 -2.47 -2.37 -13.42
C ALA A 38 -3.68 -2.50 -14.39
N PRO A 39 -3.48 -2.35 -15.70
CA PRO A 39 -4.52 -2.65 -16.68
C PRO A 39 -5.08 -4.08 -16.50
N THR A 40 -6.36 -4.25 -16.76
CA THR A 40 -7.09 -5.52 -16.74
C THR A 40 -7.32 -6.11 -15.34
N SER A 41 -6.29 -6.21 -14.49
CA SER A 41 -6.40 -6.85 -13.17
C SER A 41 -6.76 -5.87 -12.05
N GLY A 42 -6.29 -4.64 -12.14
CA GLY A 42 -6.39 -3.67 -11.05
C GLY A 42 -5.69 -4.14 -9.77
N ASP A 43 -6.22 -3.73 -8.62
CA ASP A 43 -5.86 -4.28 -7.33
C ASP A 43 -6.41 -5.71 -7.18
N LEU A 44 -5.61 -6.62 -6.64
CA LEU A 44 -6.00 -8.03 -6.43
C LEU A 44 -7.31 -8.18 -5.65
N THR A 45 -7.59 -7.27 -4.74
CA THR A 45 -8.79 -7.28 -3.91
C THR A 45 -10.07 -6.94 -4.66
N ARG A 46 -10.01 -6.44 -5.89
CA ARG A 46 -11.18 -6.27 -6.75
C ARG A 46 -11.89 -7.60 -7.05
N ASN A 47 -11.11 -8.68 -7.09
CA ASN A 47 -11.57 -10.05 -7.36
C ASN A 47 -11.62 -10.91 -6.09
N SER A 48 -11.67 -10.31 -4.90
CA SER A 48 -11.75 -11.07 -3.64
C SER A 48 -13.05 -11.88 -3.54
N VAL A 49 -13.01 -12.90 -2.68
CA VAL A 49 -14.04 -13.95 -2.57
C VAL A 49 -15.46 -13.40 -2.30
N THR A 50 -15.54 -12.32 -1.50
CA THR A 50 -16.84 -11.73 -1.15
C THR A 50 -17.20 -10.61 -2.12
N GLN A 51 -18.11 -10.88 -3.03
CA GLN A 51 -18.63 -9.90 -3.98
C GLN A 51 -20.14 -9.70 -3.82
N ILE A 52 -20.59 -8.46 -3.91
CA ILE A 52 -22.01 -8.10 -3.97
C ILE A 52 -22.21 -7.35 -5.29
N ASN A 53 -23.08 -7.88 -6.14
CA ASN A 53 -23.35 -7.33 -7.48
C ASN A 53 -22.08 -7.11 -8.32
N GLY A 54 -21.14 -8.07 -8.28
CA GLY A 54 -19.89 -8.01 -9.03
C GLY A 54 -18.85 -7.01 -8.46
N ARG A 55 -19.06 -6.50 -7.25
CA ARG A 55 -18.14 -5.57 -6.59
C ARG A 55 -17.62 -6.17 -5.30
N SER A 56 -16.30 -6.12 -5.11
CA SER A 56 -15.66 -6.56 -3.89
C SER A 56 -15.92 -5.54 -2.76
N GLY A 57 -16.58 -5.99 -1.70
CA GLY A 57 -16.75 -5.20 -0.47
C GLY A 57 -15.40 -4.90 0.18
N TYR A 58 -14.46 -5.84 0.11
CA TYR A 58 -13.11 -5.66 0.62
C TYR A 58 -12.37 -4.52 -0.09
N PHE A 59 -12.35 -4.53 -1.44
CA PHE A 59 -11.78 -3.43 -2.21
C PHE A 59 -12.43 -2.08 -1.88
N ALA A 60 -13.77 -2.05 -1.85
CA ALA A 60 -14.52 -0.82 -1.58
C ALA A 60 -14.21 -0.25 -0.19
N THR A 61 -14.06 -1.11 0.82
CA THR A 61 -13.75 -0.68 2.19
C THR A 61 -12.42 0.08 2.27
N HIS A 62 -11.38 -0.38 1.55
CA HIS A 62 -10.04 0.20 1.64
C HIS A 62 -9.74 1.26 0.58
N ASN A 63 -10.62 1.40 -0.44
CA ASN A 63 -10.33 2.30 -1.56
C ASN A 63 -11.47 3.29 -1.88
N ARG A 64 -12.54 3.31 -1.09
CA ARG A 64 -13.64 4.27 -1.29
C ARG A 64 -13.12 5.71 -1.25
N GLY A 65 -13.61 6.52 -2.17
CA GLY A 65 -13.26 7.93 -2.29
C GLY A 65 -11.97 8.22 -3.06
N LYS A 66 -11.09 7.23 -3.25
CA LYS A 66 -9.90 7.40 -4.08
C LYS A 66 -10.28 7.53 -5.57
N ARG A 67 -9.58 8.39 -6.30
CA ARG A 67 -9.57 8.34 -7.77
C ARG A 67 -8.67 7.18 -8.20
N SER A 68 -8.88 6.65 -9.40
CA SER A 68 -8.05 5.56 -9.95
C SER A 68 -7.61 5.88 -11.36
N ILE A 69 -6.35 5.57 -11.67
CA ILE A 69 -5.80 5.56 -13.02
C ILE A 69 -5.24 4.18 -13.36
N CYS A 70 -5.42 3.76 -14.61
CA CYS A 70 -4.88 2.50 -15.11
C CYS A 70 -3.58 2.76 -15.87
N VAL A 71 -2.45 2.24 -15.35
CA VAL A 71 -1.13 2.43 -15.99
C VAL A 71 -0.37 1.11 -16.02
N ASN A 72 0.14 0.75 -17.19
CA ASN A 72 1.03 -0.40 -17.31
C ASN A 72 2.47 -0.02 -16.92
N LEU A 73 2.86 -0.33 -15.69
CA LEU A 73 4.21 -0.08 -15.19
C LEU A 73 5.29 -1.01 -15.79
N LYS A 74 4.90 -1.97 -16.65
CA LYS A 74 5.84 -2.78 -17.44
C LYS A 74 6.15 -2.19 -18.82
N ASP A 75 5.52 -1.07 -19.18
CA ASP A 75 5.71 -0.34 -20.43
C ASP A 75 6.40 0.98 -20.13
N ASP A 76 7.48 1.30 -20.86
CA ASP A 76 8.25 2.52 -20.67
C ASP A 76 7.40 3.78 -20.80
N ARG A 77 6.34 3.75 -21.61
CA ARG A 77 5.39 4.88 -21.74
C ARG A 77 4.61 5.08 -20.45
N GLY A 78 4.26 3.98 -19.74
CA GLY A 78 3.61 4.04 -18.44
C GLY A 78 4.53 4.65 -17.38
N ILE A 79 5.79 4.24 -17.36
CA ILE A 79 6.80 4.81 -16.44
C ILE A 79 7.01 6.30 -16.72
N LYS A 80 7.16 6.69 -18.00
CA LYS A 80 7.30 8.10 -18.37
C LYS A 80 6.09 8.94 -17.97
N LEU A 81 4.88 8.40 -18.13
CA LEU A 81 3.65 9.06 -17.68
C LEU A 81 3.67 9.27 -16.15
N ILE A 82 3.98 8.23 -15.37
CA ILE A 82 4.07 8.37 -13.91
C ILE A 82 5.08 9.44 -13.53
N ARG A 83 6.29 9.41 -14.08
CA ARG A 83 7.31 10.42 -13.80
C ARG A 83 6.83 11.84 -14.12
N SER A 84 6.13 12.02 -15.24
CA SER A 84 5.66 13.36 -15.66
C SER A 84 4.58 13.96 -14.75
N ILE A 85 3.89 13.14 -13.95
CA ILE A 85 2.87 13.62 -13.01
C ILE A 85 3.35 13.65 -11.56
N THR A 86 4.50 13.03 -11.24
CA THR A 86 4.99 12.91 -9.85
C THR A 86 5.24 14.28 -9.20
N ASP A 87 5.64 15.28 -9.97
CA ASP A 87 5.88 16.64 -9.46
C ASP A 87 4.59 17.34 -8.96
N ASP A 88 3.42 16.84 -9.36
CA ASP A 88 2.12 17.32 -8.91
C ASP A 88 1.66 16.69 -7.58
N PHE A 89 2.44 15.76 -7.00
CA PHE A 89 2.11 15.04 -5.79
C PHE A 89 3.08 15.36 -4.65
N ASP A 90 2.55 15.33 -3.42
CA ASP A 90 3.31 15.57 -2.20
C ASP A 90 3.80 14.26 -1.59
N VAL A 91 3.02 13.19 -1.74
CA VAL A 91 3.28 11.89 -1.12
C VAL A 91 3.13 10.77 -2.15
N ILE A 92 4.05 9.81 -2.12
CA ILE A 92 3.92 8.50 -2.78
C ILE A 92 3.83 7.44 -1.69
N VAL A 93 2.88 6.51 -1.83
CA VAL A 93 2.77 5.33 -0.97
C VAL A 93 2.80 4.08 -1.84
N GLU A 94 3.67 3.13 -1.48
CA GLU A 94 3.80 1.85 -2.17
C GLU A 94 3.94 0.70 -1.16
N ASN A 95 3.57 -0.52 -1.56
CA ASN A 95 3.80 -1.71 -0.74
C ASN A 95 4.23 -2.91 -1.61
N PHE A 96 5.14 -2.65 -2.53
CA PHE A 96 5.79 -3.68 -3.33
C PHE A 96 6.89 -4.38 -2.55
N THR A 97 7.44 -5.43 -3.12
CA THR A 97 8.68 -6.02 -2.63
C THR A 97 9.81 -5.00 -2.76
N PRO A 98 10.69 -4.86 -1.75
CA PRO A 98 11.82 -3.94 -1.79
C PRO A 98 12.62 -4.00 -3.11
N GLY A 99 13.12 -2.87 -3.57
CA GLY A 99 13.81 -2.73 -4.84
C GLY A 99 12.90 -2.71 -6.08
N THR A 100 11.59 -2.84 -5.93
CA THR A 100 10.68 -2.82 -7.09
C THR A 100 10.53 -1.42 -7.68
N MET A 101 10.36 -0.40 -6.84
CA MET A 101 10.26 0.98 -7.32
C MET A 101 11.55 1.42 -8.01
N GLU A 102 12.72 1.04 -7.48
CA GLU A 102 14.02 1.30 -8.08
C GLU A 102 14.15 0.63 -9.46
N ARG A 103 13.79 -0.66 -9.58
CA ARG A 103 13.81 -1.37 -10.88
C ARG A 103 12.87 -0.76 -11.92
N LEU A 104 11.80 -0.11 -11.47
CA LEU A 104 10.89 0.65 -12.35
C LEU A 104 11.43 2.04 -12.68
N GLY A 105 12.53 2.46 -12.05
CA GLY A 105 13.03 3.82 -12.14
C GLY A 105 12.09 4.85 -11.51
N LEU A 106 11.36 4.43 -10.48
CA LEU A 106 10.44 5.22 -9.67
C LEU A 106 10.88 5.21 -8.20
N GLY A 107 12.15 4.88 -7.92
CA GLY A 107 12.74 4.87 -6.60
C GLY A 107 12.89 6.26 -6.02
N TRP A 108 13.20 6.31 -4.72
CA TRP A 108 13.37 7.57 -4.00
C TRP A 108 14.41 8.50 -4.62
N GLU A 109 15.59 7.97 -4.97
CA GLU A 109 16.69 8.76 -5.52
C GLU A 109 16.31 9.46 -6.84
N GLU A 110 15.58 8.75 -7.72
CA GLU A 110 15.13 9.31 -8.99
C GLU A 110 14.04 10.36 -8.81
N LEU A 111 13.06 10.11 -7.95
CA LEU A 111 11.90 10.98 -7.83
C LEU A 111 12.18 12.20 -6.96
N SER A 112 12.96 12.06 -5.90
CA SER A 112 13.36 13.19 -5.04
C SER A 112 14.30 14.17 -5.73
N ALA A 113 15.03 13.71 -6.75
CA ALA A 113 15.89 14.57 -7.56
C ALA A 113 15.10 15.64 -8.35
N THR A 114 13.85 15.33 -8.74
CA THR A 114 12.97 16.28 -9.44
C THR A 114 12.02 17.00 -8.48
N ASN A 115 11.56 16.31 -7.42
CA ASN A 115 10.65 16.87 -6.43
C ASN A 115 11.25 16.75 -5.01
N SER A 116 12.01 17.76 -4.59
CA SER A 116 12.68 17.78 -3.28
C SER A 116 11.73 17.84 -2.06
N LYS A 117 10.43 18.06 -2.29
CA LYS A 117 9.41 18.08 -1.23
C LYS A 117 8.66 16.75 -1.12
N LEU A 118 8.91 15.82 -2.04
CA LEU A 118 8.25 14.53 -2.08
C LEU A 118 8.49 13.75 -0.78
N ILE A 119 7.46 13.11 -0.28
CA ILE A 119 7.54 12.11 0.78
C ILE A 119 7.24 10.75 0.15
N MET A 120 8.10 9.76 0.38
CA MET A 120 7.87 8.40 -0.08
C MET A 120 7.72 7.46 1.12
N CYS A 121 6.58 6.80 1.20
CA CYS A 121 6.28 5.79 2.21
C CYS A 121 6.29 4.40 1.57
N SER A 122 7.27 3.57 1.96
CA SER A 122 7.44 2.21 1.47
C SER A 122 7.10 1.21 2.57
N ILE A 123 6.05 0.42 2.36
CA ILE A 123 5.55 -0.57 3.31
C ILE A 123 5.97 -1.96 2.82
N SER A 124 6.67 -2.72 3.66
CA SER A 124 7.04 -4.11 3.35
C SER A 124 7.06 -4.98 4.60
N GLY A 125 7.09 -6.30 4.42
CA GLY A 125 6.98 -7.25 5.54
C GLY A 125 8.09 -7.11 6.59
N PHE A 126 9.31 -6.73 6.16
CA PHE A 126 10.50 -6.65 7.03
C PHE A 126 11.29 -5.35 6.88
N GLY A 127 10.69 -4.32 6.28
CA GLY A 127 11.36 -3.06 6.00
C GLY A 127 12.19 -3.08 4.71
N GLN A 128 12.78 -1.93 4.39
CA GLN A 128 13.55 -1.73 3.15
C GLN A 128 15.01 -2.18 3.29
N THR A 129 15.48 -2.40 4.52
CA THR A 129 16.87 -2.74 4.83
C THR A 129 16.94 -3.87 5.86
N GLY A 130 18.11 -4.51 5.99
CA GLY A 130 18.35 -5.56 6.96
C GLY A 130 18.29 -6.98 6.36
N PRO A 131 18.64 -7.99 7.15
CA PRO A 131 18.88 -9.36 6.64
C PRO A 131 17.63 -10.08 6.13
N LEU A 132 16.44 -9.59 6.45
CA LEU A 132 15.15 -10.17 6.03
C LEU A 132 14.40 -9.32 5.00
N SER A 133 14.96 -8.20 4.55
CA SER A 133 14.28 -7.26 3.64
C SER A 133 13.80 -7.91 2.33
N ASP A 134 14.52 -8.92 1.83
CA ASP A 134 14.17 -9.63 0.60
C ASP A 134 13.07 -10.68 0.79
N LEU A 135 12.67 -10.96 2.03
CA LEU A 135 11.61 -11.94 2.28
C LEU A 135 10.23 -11.32 2.08
N PRO A 136 9.35 -12.03 1.37
CA PRO A 136 7.96 -11.62 1.28
C PRO A 136 7.29 -11.71 2.66
N GLY A 137 6.46 -10.72 3.01
CA GLY A 137 5.70 -10.70 4.25
C GLY A 137 4.26 -10.32 4.00
N TYR A 138 3.34 -11.18 4.41
CA TYR A 138 1.94 -10.88 4.57
C TYR A 138 1.58 -10.92 6.05
N ASP A 139 0.37 -10.53 6.40
CA ASP A 139 -0.13 -10.49 7.78
C ASP A 139 0.21 -11.73 8.61
N GLY A 140 -0.07 -12.93 8.10
CA GLY A 140 0.25 -14.18 8.80
C GLY A 140 1.73 -14.37 9.10
N THR A 141 2.61 -13.94 8.18
CA THR A 141 4.06 -13.95 8.39
C THR A 141 4.44 -12.96 9.49
N ALA A 142 3.90 -11.74 9.45
CA ALA A 142 4.15 -10.73 10.47
C ALA A 142 3.69 -11.19 11.86
N GLN A 143 2.50 -11.78 11.97
CA GLN A 143 2.00 -12.35 13.21
C GLN A 143 2.92 -13.46 13.77
N ALA A 144 3.42 -14.35 12.88
CA ALA A 144 4.30 -15.44 13.29
C ALA A 144 5.64 -14.92 13.83
N TYR A 145 6.29 -14.00 13.10
CA TYR A 145 7.56 -13.41 13.52
C TYR A 145 7.44 -12.54 14.78
N ALA A 146 6.31 -11.85 14.95
CA ALA A 146 6.03 -11.04 16.14
C ALA A 146 5.63 -11.89 17.36
N GLY A 147 5.47 -13.22 17.21
CA GLY A 147 5.06 -14.10 18.29
C GLY A 147 3.58 -13.96 18.70
N VAL A 148 2.77 -13.24 17.94
CA VAL A 148 1.34 -13.02 18.26
C VAL A 148 0.58 -14.34 18.37
N GLY A 149 0.88 -15.31 17.51
CA GLY A 149 0.26 -16.62 17.55
C GLY A 149 0.52 -17.39 18.86
N SER A 150 1.63 -17.12 19.57
CA SER A 150 1.95 -17.77 20.84
C SER A 150 1.14 -17.22 22.03
N LEU A 151 0.50 -16.07 21.87
CA LEU A 151 -0.36 -15.44 22.86
C LEU A 151 -1.83 -15.85 22.69
N ASN A 152 -2.12 -16.63 21.66
CA ASN A 152 -3.48 -17.01 21.28
C ASN A 152 -3.61 -18.55 21.25
N GLY A 153 -4.80 -19.05 21.54
CA GLY A 153 -5.08 -20.48 21.59
C GLY A 153 -5.16 -21.03 23.01
N GLU A 154 -5.15 -22.37 23.13
CA GLU A 154 -5.23 -23.07 24.42
C GLU A 154 -3.86 -23.14 25.10
N LEU A 155 -3.84 -23.14 26.42
CA LEU A 155 -2.60 -23.26 27.21
C LEU A 155 -1.88 -24.58 26.90
N GLY A 156 -0.63 -24.48 26.43
CA GLY A 156 0.17 -25.64 25.99
C GLY A 156 -0.18 -26.18 24.61
N GLY A 157 -1.11 -25.54 23.91
CA GLY A 157 -1.48 -25.85 22.53
C GLY A 157 -0.49 -25.28 21.50
N ALA A 158 -0.74 -25.56 20.20
CA ALA A 158 0.02 -24.96 19.10
C ALA A 158 -0.31 -23.46 18.98
N PRO A 159 0.65 -22.62 18.54
CA PRO A 159 0.38 -21.22 18.24
C PRO A 159 -0.74 -21.06 17.19
N VAL A 160 -1.68 -20.14 17.45
CA VAL A 160 -2.82 -19.88 16.57
C VAL A 160 -2.80 -18.42 16.13
N PRO A 161 -2.77 -18.11 14.82
CA PRO A 161 -2.85 -16.73 14.36
C PRO A 161 -4.21 -16.11 14.70
N ILE A 162 -4.24 -14.81 14.91
CA ILE A 162 -5.50 -14.07 15.05
C ILE A 162 -6.23 -14.11 13.69
N GLY A 163 -7.53 -14.37 13.70
CA GLY A 163 -8.37 -14.53 12.50
C GLY A 163 -8.66 -13.24 11.73
N VAL A 164 -8.08 -12.11 12.15
CA VAL A 164 -8.13 -10.82 11.44
C VAL A 164 -6.72 -10.37 11.08
N PRO A 165 -6.51 -9.67 9.95
CA PRO A 165 -5.19 -9.23 9.49
C PRO A 165 -4.67 -8.04 10.32
N VAL A 166 -4.40 -8.28 11.59
CA VAL A 166 -4.02 -7.27 12.59
C VAL A 166 -2.68 -6.61 12.24
N GLY A 167 -1.73 -7.38 11.72
CA GLY A 167 -0.42 -6.86 11.30
C GLY A 167 -0.55 -5.85 10.17
N ASP A 168 -1.31 -6.19 9.13
CA ASP A 168 -1.57 -5.29 7.99
C ASP A 168 -2.31 -4.03 8.42
N VAL A 169 -3.36 -4.16 9.24
CA VAL A 169 -4.15 -3.00 9.70
C VAL A 169 -3.32 -2.08 10.58
N LEU A 170 -2.56 -2.61 11.53
CA LEU A 170 -1.68 -1.81 12.39
C LEU A 170 -0.57 -1.13 11.57
N THR A 171 0.03 -1.83 10.61
CA THR A 171 1.02 -1.24 9.70
C THR A 171 0.41 -0.08 8.93
N GLY A 172 -0.76 -0.26 8.31
CA GLY A 172 -1.42 0.82 7.57
C GLY A 172 -1.89 1.99 8.44
N THR A 173 -2.06 1.79 9.75
CA THR A 173 -2.44 2.85 10.69
C THR A 173 -1.22 3.66 11.15
N ASN A 174 -0.02 3.05 11.14
CA ASN A 174 1.21 3.66 11.63
C ASN A 174 2.13 4.17 10.49
N ALA A 175 1.79 3.87 9.24
CA ALA A 175 2.51 4.37 8.06
C ALA A 175 2.08 5.81 7.71
#